data_f108cb7cfeb90ef86de32fa621074a0e
#
_entry.id   f108cb7cfeb90ef86de32fa621074a0e
#
_cell.length_a   1.000
_cell.length_b   1.000
_cell.length_c   1.000
_cell.angle_alpha   90.00
_cell.angle_beta   90.00
_cell.angle_gamma   90.00
#
_symmetry.space_group_name_H-M   'P 1'
#
loop_
_entity.id
_entity.type
_entity.pdbx_description
1 polymer ?
#
loop_
_entity_poly.entity_id
_entity_poly.type
_entity_poly.pdbx_seq_one_letter_code
_entity_poly.pdbx_strand_id
1 'polypeptide(L)'
;MEWYFALTEDSTAFRQYAEMVMVAVHTARKATSLVPHCIYDGGENDFTAWLRNRGVQIIPHRSFVREALEELGREKQNPHLAAALSGAFSRIELPEIVERAGGSDRVLYTDCDVMFLDDVVPELEANPCRYFAVAPESVRDDYVNMNTGVMLMNTGRLRESLSAFRDYVSENLAALEAESWDEAAYRWYYRDENGPLWDRLRPELNWKPYWGESANAKIIHFHGPKPFQRGYIESHWPELKTLIGGAYLAEVKRWTDLLEEAR
;
A
#
# COMPACT_ATOMS: atom_id res chain seq x y z
N MET A 1 -14.65 3.31 9.63
CA MET A 1 -13.17 3.21 9.81
C MET A 1 -12.49 4.10 8.78
N GLU A 2 -11.49 4.88 9.19
CA GLU A 2 -10.67 5.67 8.24
C GLU A 2 -9.76 4.76 7.44
N TRP A 3 -9.62 5.06 6.15
CA TRP A 3 -8.76 4.34 5.22
C TRP A 3 -7.79 5.32 4.55
N TYR A 4 -6.51 4.99 4.59
CA TYR A 4 -5.43 5.80 4.06
C TYR A 4 -4.69 5.07 2.94
N PHE A 5 -4.27 5.83 1.94
CA PHE A 5 -3.35 5.43 0.88
C PHE A 5 -2.47 6.59 0.49
N ALA A 6 -1.33 6.33 -0.14
CA ALA A 6 -0.37 7.38 -0.50
C ALA A 6 -0.08 7.38 -2.01
N LEU A 7 0.11 8.57 -2.60
CA LEU A 7 0.51 8.72 -3.99
C LEU A 7 1.42 9.95 -4.17
N THR A 8 2.47 9.78 -5.00
CA THR A 8 3.43 10.83 -5.36
C THR A 8 3.25 11.24 -6.81
N GLU A 9 3.08 12.55 -7.09
CA GLU A 9 2.85 13.08 -8.44
C GLU A 9 4.06 12.95 -9.36
N ASP A 10 5.27 13.08 -8.81
CA ASP A 10 6.54 13.03 -9.56
C ASP A 10 6.83 11.65 -10.18
N SER A 11 6.09 10.61 -9.82
CA SER A 11 6.31 9.27 -10.36
C SER A 11 6.09 9.24 -11.87
N THR A 12 7.03 8.64 -12.60
CA THR A 12 6.88 8.42 -14.05
C THR A 12 5.66 7.57 -14.42
N ALA A 13 5.15 6.80 -13.45
CA ALA A 13 3.93 6.00 -13.56
C ALA A 13 2.73 6.65 -12.87
N PHE A 14 2.78 7.95 -12.55
CA PHE A 14 1.71 8.64 -11.81
C PHE A 14 0.32 8.39 -12.40
N ARG A 15 0.17 8.55 -13.72
CA ARG A 15 -1.13 8.36 -14.39
C ARG A 15 -1.68 6.95 -14.17
N GLN A 16 -0.83 5.94 -14.30
CA GLN A 16 -1.23 4.54 -14.12
C GLN A 16 -1.61 4.25 -12.67
N TYR A 17 -0.85 4.77 -11.70
CA TYR A 17 -1.20 4.63 -10.29
C TYR A 17 -2.42 5.46 -9.90
N ALA A 18 -2.64 6.62 -10.52
CA ALA A 18 -3.89 7.37 -10.35
C ALA A 18 -5.11 6.55 -10.81
N GLU A 19 -5.00 5.82 -11.94
CA GLU A 19 -6.05 4.90 -12.39
C GLU A 19 -6.25 3.73 -11.40
N MET A 20 -5.19 3.21 -10.77
CA MET A 20 -5.31 2.21 -9.69
C MET A 20 -6.09 2.78 -8.50
N VAL A 21 -5.74 3.98 -8.04
CA VAL A 21 -6.48 4.69 -6.98
C VAL A 21 -7.94 4.92 -7.35
N MET A 22 -8.23 5.28 -8.61
CA MET A 22 -9.61 5.47 -9.06
C MET A 22 -10.44 4.20 -8.86
N VAL A 23 -9.90 3.04 -9.20
CA VAL A 23 -10.58 1.75 -8.98
C VAL A 23 -10.68 1.43 -7.49
N ALA A 24 -9.61 1.64 -6.71
CA ALA A 24 -9.63 1.41 -5.26
C ALA A 24 -10.71 2.25 -4.56
N VAL A 25 -10.77 3.56 -4.85
CA VAL A 25 -11.78 4.47 -4.28
C VAL A 25 -13.20 4.11 -4.76
N HIS A 26 -13.38 3.81 -6.04
CA HIS A 26 -14.67 3.42 -6.59
C HIS A 26 -15.22 2.16 -5.91
N THR A 27 -14.38 1.12 -5.79
CA THR A 27 -14.77 -0.16 -5.19
C THR A 27 -14.97 -0.05 -3.68
N ALA A 28 -14.12 0.68 -2.95
CA ALA A 28 -14.32 0.93 -1.53
C ALA A 28 -15.67 1.60 -1.25
N ARG A 29 -16.03 2.59 -2.03
CA ARG A 29 -17.32 3.31 -1.88
C ARG A 29 -18.54 2.44 -2.22
N LYS A 30 -18.40 1.47 -3.12
CA LYS A 30 -19.48 0.53 -3.47
C LYS A 30 -19.67 -0.57 -2.43
N ALA A 31 -18.55 -1.07 -1.87
CA ALA A 31 -18.54 -2.29 -1.09
C ALA A 31 -18.40 -2.07 0.42
N THR A 32 -17.92 -0.91 0.86
CA THR A 32 -17.52 -0.70 2.26
C THR A 32 -18.04 0.60 2.86
N SER A 33 -17.96 0.72 4.19
CA SER A 33 -18.18 1.97 4.94
C SER A 33 -16.87 2.71 5.27
N LEU A 34 -15.78 2.45 4.56
CA LEU A 34 -14.49 3.11 4.74
C LEU A 34 -14.56 4.60 4.37
N VAL A 35 -13.85 5.44 5.14
CA VAL A 35 -13.70 6.87 4.89
C VAL A 35 -12.32 7.12 4.27
N PRO A 36 -12.24 7.46 2.97
CA PRO A 36 -10.97 7.51 2.24
C PRO A 36 -10.18 8.78 2.49
N HIS A 37 -8.86 8.63 2.72
CA HIS A 37 -7.88 9.69 2.89
C HIS A 37 -6.67 9.42 1.98
N CYS A 38 -6.28 10.40 1.18
CA CYS A 38 -5.12 10.33 0.30
C CYS A 38 -3.97 11.16 0.88
N ILE A 39 -2.86 10.50 1.24
CA ILE A 39 -1.60 11.16 1.55
C ILE A 39 -0.95 11.49 0.21
N TYR A 40 -0.85 12.77 -0.13
CA TYR A 40 -0.49 13.18 -1.48
C TYR A 40 0.72 14.11 -1.50
N ASP A 41 1.78 13.66 -2.19
CA ASP A 41 2.97 14.45 -2.49
C ASP A 41 2.84 15.00 -3.93
N GLY A 42 2.22 16.17 -4.05
CA GLY A 42 1.97 16.81 -5.33
C GLY A 42 1.12 18.08 -5.21
N GLY A 43 0.80 18.68 -6.34
CA GLY A 43 0.01 19.89 -6.48
C GLY A 43 -1.46 19.63 -6.80
N GLU A 44 -2.21 20.70 -7.00
CA GLU A 44 -3.58 20.66 -7.48
C GLU A 44 -3.61 20.28 -8.96
N ASN A 45 -4.41 19.27 -9.31
CA ASN A 45 -4.58 18.79 -10.68
C ASN A 45 -5.94 18.11 -10.86
N ASP A 46 -6.24 17.63 -12.06
CA ASP A 46 -7.51 16.96 -12.37
C ASP A 46 -7.75 15.71 -11.52
N PHE A 47 -6.71 14.99 -11.14
CA PHE A 47 -6.82 13.82 -10.28
C PHE A 47 -7.20 14.21 -8.84
N THR A 48 -6.61 15.26 -8.28
CA THR A 48 -6.99 15.75 -6.94
C THR A 48 -8.41 16.29 -6.93
N ALA A 49 -8.85 16.95 -8.00
CA ALA A 49 -10.23 17.36 -8.16
C ALA A 49 -11.17 16.14 -8.24
N TRP A 50 -10.78 15.09 -8.97
CA TRP A 50 -11.51 13.83 -9.06
C TRP A 50 -11.68 13.17 -7.68
N LEU A 51 -10.61 13.11 -6.87
CA LEU A 51 -10.63 12.58 -5.52
C LEU A 51 -11.62 13.32 -4.61
N ARG A 52 -11.55 14.66 -4.59
CA ARG A 52 -12.48 15.49 -3.78
C ARG A 52 -13.94 15.30 -4.16
N ASN A 53 -14.22 15.23 -5.45
CA ASN A 53 -15.58 14.98 -5.95
C ASN A 53 -16.15 13.62 -5.50
N ARG A 54 -15.28 12.72 -5.06
CA ARG A 54 -15.64 11.40 -4.52
C ARG A 54 -15.53 11.32 -2.99
N GLY A 55 -15.36 12.48 -2.34
CA GLY A 55 -15.32 12.57 -0.88
C GLY A 55 -14.02 12.06 -0.26
N VAL A 56 -12.94 11.97 -1.03
CA VAL A 56 -11.61 11.64 -0.51
C VAL A 56 -11.01 12.88 0.13
N GLN A 57 -10.58 12.78 1.38
CA GLN A 57 -9.81 13.82 2.05
C GLN A 57 -8.35 13.76 1.59
N ILE A 58 -7.85 14.85 1.01
CA ILE A 58 -6.46 14.93 0.57
C ILE A 58 -5.63 15.56 1.68
N ILE A 59 -4.55 14.88 2.04
CA ILE A 59 -3.58 15.33 3.06
C ILE A 59 -2.25 15.58 2.34
N PRO A 60 -1.89 16.84 2.08
CA PRO A 60 -0.58 17.17 1.51
C PRO A 60 0.53 16.72 2.45
N HIS A 61 1.45 15.92 1.93
CA HIS A 61 2.54 15.38 2.71
C HIS A 61 3.72 14.97 1.82
N ARG A 62 4.93 15.30 2.27
CA ARG A 62 6.18 14.89 1.65
C ARG A 62 6.91 13.97 2.61
N SER A 63 7.28 12.79 2.14
CA SER A 63 7.92 11.75 2.96
C SER A 63 9.27 12.22 3.52
N PHE A 64 9.54 11.89 4.79
CA PHE A 64 10.79 12.21 5.50
C PHE A 64 12.04 11.62 4.84
N VAL A 65 11.92 10.51 4.13
CA VAL A 65 13.04 9.87 3.42
C VAL A 65 13.32 10.46 2.05
N ARG A 66 12.51 11.43 1.58
CA ARG A 66 12.59 11.93 0.20
C ARG A 66 13.99 12.39 -0.18
N GLU A 67 14.63 13.22 0.63
CA GLU A 67 15.95 13.76 0.35
C GLU A 67 17.03 12.66 0.35
N ALA A 68 16.94 11.72 1.31
CA ALA A 68 17.84 10.57 1.38
C ALA A 68 17.69 9.62 0.16
N LEU A 69 16.46 9.42 -0.32
CA LEU A 69 16.20 8.66 -1.56
C LEU A 69 16.71 9.39 -2.80
N GLU A 70 16.65 10.72 -2.86
CA GLU A 70 17.23 11.52 -3.93
C GLU A 70 18.76 11.39 -3.97
N GLU A 71 19.41 11.37 -2.80
CA GLU A 71 20.86 11.17 -2.68
C GLU A 71 21.26 9.75 -3.11
N LEU A 72 20.60 8.74 -2.57
CA LEU A 72 20.80 7.35 -2.95
C LEU A 72 20.57 7.13 -4.46
N GLY A 73 19.57 7.80 -5.02
CA GLY A 73 19.29 7.78 -6.45
C GLY A 73 20.41 8.37 -7.29
N ARG A 74 21.07 9.45 -6.82
CA ARG A 74 22.25 10.02 -7.47
C ARG A 74 23.43 9.04 -7.46
N GLU A 75 23.70 8.43 -6.30
CA GLU A 75 24.76 7.43 -6.14
C GLU A 75 24.57 6.23 -7.06
N LYS A 76 23.33 5.76 -7.19
CA LYS A 76 22.95 4.60 -8.01
C LYS A 76 22.63 4.92 -9.47
N GLN A 77 22.77 6.17 -9.88
CA GLN A 77 22.41 6.64 -11.21
C GLN A 77 20.95 6.33 -11.59
N ASN A 78 20.05 6.34 -10.61
CA ASN A 78 18.61 6.18 -10.77
C ASN A 78 17.86 7.45 -10.32
N PRO A 79 17.68 8.45 -11.19
CA PRO A 79 17.06 9.72 -10.82
C PRO A 79 15.58 9.61 -10.45
N HIS A 80 14.94 8.48 -10.74
CA HIS A 80 13.53 8.23 -10.45
C HIS A 80 13.28 7.53 -9.12
N LEU A 81 14.33 7.15 -8.39
CA LEU A 81 14.23 6.34 -7.17
C LEU A 81 13.32 7.00 -6.12
N ALA A 82 13.56 8.27 -5.80
CA ALA A 82 12.78 8.98 -4.80
C ALA A 82 11.30 9.11 -5.21
N ALA A 83 11.03 9.44 -6.47
CA ALA A 83 9.67 9.55 -6.99
C ALA A 83 8.91 8.21 -6.98
N ALA A 84 9.62 7.09 -7.17
CA ALA A 84 9.02 5.76 -7.14
C ALA A 84 8.69 5.28 -5.73
N LEU A 85 9.50 5.64 -4.72
CA LEU A 85 9.47 5.01 -3.40
C LEU A 85 8.94 5.91 -2.28
N SER A 86 9.00 7.24 -2.41
CA SER A 86 8.55 8.16 -1.34
C SER A 86 7.13 7.86 -0.86
N GLY A 87 6.23 7.51 -1.78
CA GLY A 87 4.85 7.15 -1.44
C GLY A 87 4.76 5.92 -0.53
N ALA A 88 5.59 4.89 -0.78
CA ALA A 88 5.62 3.68 0.03
C ALA A 88 6.06 3.97 1.47
N PHE A 89 7.05 4.83 1.67
CA PHE A 89 7.53 5.22 3.01
C PHE A 89 6.57 6.16 3.76
N SER A 90 5.62 6.82 3.09
CA SER A 90 4.64 7.69 3.74
C SER A 90 3.77 6.97 4.77
N ARG A 91 3.59 5.64 4.65
CA ARG A 91 2.88 4.83 5.66
C ARG A 91 3.56 4.82 7.03
N ILE A 92 4.89 5.04 7.08
CA ILE A 92 5.64 5.11 8.33
C ILE A 92 5.22 6.34 9.13
N GLU A 93 4.88 7.43 8.45
CA GLU A 93 4.48 8.69 9.07
C GLU A 93 2.97 8.77 9.36
N LEU A 94 2.22 7.74 8.98
CA LEU A 94 0.77 7.69 9.18
C LEU A 94 0.36 7.94 10.64
N PRO A 95 1.05 7.44 11.68
CA PRO A 95 0.70 7.73 13.07
C PRO A 95 0.67 9.22 13.41
N GLU A 96 1.60 10.00 12.89
CA GLU A 96 1.64 11.46 13.07
C GLU A 96 0.62 12.17 12.18
N ILE A 97 0.43 11.70 10.96
CA ILE A 97 -0.56 12.26 10.02
C ILE A 97 -1.98 12.13 10.60
N VAL A 98 -2.32 10.95 11.12
CA VAL A 98 -3.62 10.68 11.76
C VAL A 98 -3.82 11.55 12.99
N GLU A 99 -2.81 11.68 13.85
CA GLU A 99 -2.88 12.55 15.03
C GLU A 99 -3.16 14.01 14.67
N ARG A 100 -2.42 14.55 13.70
CA ARG A 100 -2.63 15.93 13.22
C ARG A 100 -4.01 16.15 12.60
N ALA A 101 -4.56 15.12 11.97
CA ALA A 101 -5.91 15.15 11.40
C ALA A 101 -7.02 14.94 12.45
N GLY A 102 -6.69 14.60 13.70
CA GLY A 102 -7.65 14.27 14.75
C GLY A 102 -8.39 12.95 14.48
N GLY A 103 -7.76 12.03 13.75
CA GLY A 103 -8.33 10.75 13.38
C GLY A 103 -8.28 9.71 14.50
N SER A 104 -8.82 8.53 14.20
CA SER A 104 -8.87 7.36 15.10
C SER A 104 -7.50 6.68 15.21
N ASP A 105 -7.18 6.16 16.40
CA ASP A 105 -5.96 5.37 16.59
C ASP A 105 -5.96 4.03 15.81
N ARG A 106 -7.10 3.63 15.24
CA ARG A 106 -7.23 2.39 14.49
C ARG A 106 -7.71 2.66 13.08
N VAL A 107 -6.81 2.49 12.12
CA VAL A 107 -7.02 2.84 10.71
C VAL A 107 -6.61 1.70 9.79
N LEU A 108 -7.19 1.67 8.58
CA LEU A 108 -6.70 0.84 7.48
C LEU A 108 -5.75 1.67 6.63
N TYR A 109 -4.58 1.12 6.31
CA TYR A 109 -3.71 1.60 5.24
C TYR A 109 -3.69 0.58 4.11
N THR A 110 -3.74 1.05 2.85
CA THR A 110 -3.48 0.18 1.69
C THR A 110 -2.55 0.85 0.69
N ASP A 111 -1.89 0.03 -0.13
CA ASP A 111 -1.29 0.49 -1.37
C ASP A 111 -2.37 0.98 -2.36
N CYS A 112 -1.94 1.64 -3.43
CA CYS A 112 -2.84 2.17 -4.46
C CYS A 112 -3.49 1.09 -5.33
N ASP A 113 -2.89 -0.10 -5.39
CA ASP A 113 -3.20 -1.16 -6.34
C ASP A 113 -4.09 -2.26 -5.76
N VAL A 114 -5.11 -1.83 -5.04
CA VAL A 114 -6.12 -2.70 -4.44
C VAL A 114 -7.50 -2.52 -5.08
N MET A 115 -8.35 -3.57 -4.96
CA MET A 115 -9.79 -3.51 -5.24
C MET A 115 -10.54 -4.10 -4.05
N PHE A 116 -11.56 -3.40 -3.55
CA PHE A 116 -12.46 -3.91 -2.52
C PHE A 116 -13.63 -4.65 -3.16
N LEU A 117 -13.84 -5.91 -2.75
CA LEU A 117 -14.90 -6.77 -3.28
C LEU A 117 -16.08 -6.93 -2.33
N ASP A 118 -15.87 -6.69 -1.03
CA ASP A 118 -16.87 -6.85 0.03
C ASP A 118 -16.54 -5.92 1.19
N ASP A 119 -17.46 -5.79 2.16
CA ASP A 119 -17.23 -5.00 3.37
C ASP A 119 -16.18 -5.67 4.25
N VAL A 120 -15.12 -4.93 4.51
CA VAL A 120 -13.96 -5.36 5.31
C VAL A 120 -14.02 -4.84 6.74
N VAL A 121 -14.85 -3.82 6.99
CA VAL A 121 -14.84 -3.09 8.27
C VAL A 121 -15.15 -3.99 9.46
N PRO A 122 -16.17 -4.86 9.44
CA PRO A 122 -16.46 -5.73 10.59
C PRO A 122 -15.29 -6.67 10.94
N GLU A 123 -14.61 -7.21 9.93
CA GLU A 123 -13.46 -8.09 10.16
C GLU A 123 -12.24 -7.33 10.68
N LEU A 124 -11.98 -6.14 10.15
CA LEU A 124 -10.90 -5.28 10.60
C LEU A 124 -11.13 -4.81 12.04
N GLU A 125 -12.36 -4.45 12.42
CA GLU A 125 -12.69 -4.04 13.78
C GLU A 125 -12.52 -5.19 14.79
N ALA A 126 -12.84 -6.41 14.40
CA ALA A 126 -12.70 -7.60 15.25
C ALA A 126 -11.26 -8.13 15.30
N ASN A 127 -10.38 -7.75 14.37
CA ASN A 127 -9.04 -8.30 14.29
C ASN A 127 -8.14 -7.76 15.41
N PRO A 128 -7.33 -8.58 16.11
CA PRO A 128 -6.29 -8.07 17.00
C PRO A 128 -5.33 -7.13 16.28
N CYS A 129 -4.89 -6.06 16.95
CA CYS A 129 -3.95 -5.09 16.38
C CYS A 129 -3.15 -4.42 17.51
N ARG A 130 -2.05 -5.05 17.92
CA ARG A 130 -1.18 -4.50 18.95
C ARG A 130 -0.39 -3.28 18.43
N TYR A 131 0.35 -3.43 17.33
CA TYR A 131 1.01 -2.37 16.59
C TYR A 131 0.40 -2.23 15.20
N PHE A 132 0.39 -3.30 14.45
CA PHE A 132 -0.27 -3.43 13.16
C PHE A 132 -0.58 -4.91 12.89
N ALA A 133 -1.52 -5.16 11.98
CA ALA A 133 -1.82 -6.50 11.50
C ALA A 133 -1.71 -6.55 9.98
N VAL A 134 -1.13 -7.63 9.46
CA VAL A 134 -0.79 -7.82 8.04
C VAL A 134 -0.98 -9.27 7.59
N ALA A 135 -1.20 -9.46 6.29
CA ALA A 135 -1.25 -10.77 5.67
C ALA A 135 0.12 -11.17 5.08
N PRO A 136 0.33 -12.44 4.72
CA PRO A 136 1.55 -12.92 4.09
C PRO A 136 1.86 -12.23 2.75
N GLU A 137 3.13 -12.23 2.35
CA GLU A 137 3.57 -11.71 1.06
C GLU A 137 3.33 -12.71 -0.08
N SER A 138 4.26 -13.61 -0.32
CA SER A 138 4.26 -14.50 -1.49
C SER A 138 3.64 -15.87 -1.20
N VAL A 139 3.92 -16.44 -0.03
CA VAL A 139 3.41 -17.74 0.42
C VAL A 139 2.28 -17.53 1.42
N ARG A 140 1.08 -17.98 1.08
CA ARG A 140 -0.17 -17.66 1.77
C ARG A 140 -0.21 -17.89 3.29
N ASP A 141 0.59 -18.81 3.79
CA ASP A 141 0.62 -19.17 5.21
C ASP A 141 1.90 -18.70 5.93
N ASP A 142 2.79 -17.98 5.23
CA ASP A 142 4.06 -17.49 5.76
C ASP A 142 3.94 -16.06 6.32
N TYR A 143 3.51 -15.96 7.57
CA TYR A 143 3.38 -14.69 8.28
C TYR A 143 4.70 -14.09 8.77
N VAL A 144 5.83 -14.76 8.60
CA VAL A 144 7.17 -14.19 8.86
C VAL A 144 7.55 -13.24 7.72
N ASN A 145 7.25 -13.65 6.48
CA ASN A 145 7.37 -12.82 5.29
C ASN A 145 6.01 -12.14 5.01
N MET A 146 5.74 -11.10 5.76
CA MET A 146 4.48 -10.35 5.68
C MET A 146 4.55 -9.26 4.60
N ASN A 147 3.39 -8.81 4.13
CA ASN A 147 3.24 -7.77 3.14
C ASN A 147 2.57 -6.52 3.72
N THR A 148 3.15 -5.35 3.46
CA THR A 148 2.67 -4.06 3.95
C THR A 148 1.60 -3.39 3.05
N GLY A 149 1.23 -4.01 1.93
CA GLY A 149 0.27 -3.42 0.99
C GLY A 149 -1.18 -3.34 1.48
N VAL A 150 -1.51 -4.07 2.57
CA VAL A 150 -2.75 -3.89 3.35
C VAL A 150 -2.39 -4.04 4.82
N MET A 151 -2.56 -2.99 5.61
CA MET A 151 -2.21 -2.93 7.02
C MET A 151 -3.38 -2.39 7.85
N LEU A 152 -3.82 -3.15 8.82
CA LEU A 152 -4.58 -2.57 9.93
C LEU A 152 -3.57 -1.99 10.91
N MET A 153 -3.64 -0.70 11.23
CA MET A 153 -2.63 -0.01 12.02
C MET A 153 -3.22 0.54 13.33
N ASN A 154 -2.51 0.32 14.43
CA ASN A 154 -2.75 0.99 15.70
C ASN A 154 -1.80 2.20 15.79
N THR A 155 -2.25 3.33 15.27
CA THR A 155 -1.43 4.55 15.15
C THR A 155 -1.02 5.11 16.50
N GLY A 156 -1.83 4.95 17.54
CA GLY A 156 -1.48 5.33 18.91
C GLY A 156 -0.24 4.57 19.41
N ARG A 157 -0.22 3.26 19.23
CA ARG A 157 0.94 2.44 19.64
C ARG A 157 2.17 2.65 18.75
N LEU A 158 1.97 2.79 17.44
CA LEU A 158 3.07 3.06 16.50
C LEU A 158 3.73 4.41 16.76
N ARG A 159 2.98 5.41 17.22
CA ARG A 159 3.49 6.74 17.56
C ARG A 159 4.52 6.72 18.69
N GLU A 160 4.39 5.78 19.65
CA GLU A 160 5.34 5.63 20.75
C GLU A 160 6.76 5.29 20.26
N SER A 161 6.91 4.62 19.13
CA SER A 161 8.19 4.22 18.53
C SER A 161 8.55 5.00 17.26
N LEU A 162 7.73 5.95 16.83
CA LEU A 162 7.84 6.56 15.50
C LEU A 162 9.20 7.26 15.26
N SER A 163 9.70 8.02 16.24
CA SER A 163 11.00 8.71 16.10
C SER A 163 12.12 7.70 15.91
N ALA A 164 12.20 6.70 16.80
CA ALA A 164 13.23 5.66 16.71
C ALA A 164 13.11 4.80 15.43
N PHE A 165 11.88 4.59 14.95
CA PHE A 165 11.67 3.87 13.68
C PHE A 165 12.11 4.69 12.47
N ARG A 166 11.87 6.01 12.45
CA ARG A 166 12.39 6.92 11.41
C ARG A 166 13.93 6.94 11.40
N ASP A 167 14.56 7.06 12.57
CA ASP A 167 16.01 7.03 12.69
C ASP A 167 16.57 5.71 12.16
N TYR A 168 15.97 4.59 12.55
CA TYR A 168 16.33 3.26 12.04
C TYR A 168 16.24 3.17 10.51
N VAL A 169 15.16 3.66 9.90
CA VAL A 169 14.97 3.66 8.45
C VAL A 169 16.04 4.51 7.77
N SER A 170 16.31 5.70 8.29
CA SER A 170 17.30 6.62 7.73
C SER A 170 18.71 6.03 7.77
N GLU A 171 19.10 5.38 8.87
CA GLU A 171 20.40 4.74 9.05
C GLU A 171 20.59 3.48 8.18
N ASN A 172 19.51 2.80 7.81
CA ASN A 172 19.55 1.52 7.09
C ASN A 172 19.03 1.58 5.65
N LEU A 173 18.77 2.76 5.09
CA LEU A 173 18.08 2.92 3.82
C LEU A 173 18.69 2.12 2.66
N ALA A 174 20.03 2.09 2.57
CA ALA A 174 20.75 1.32 1.54
C ALA A 174 20.62 -0.20 1.70
N ALA A 175 20.51 -0.69 2.95
CA ALA A 175 20.28 -2.11 3.23
C ALA A 175 18.81 -2.50 2.95
N LEU A 176 17.88 -1.62 3.28
CA LEU A 176 16.46 -1.79 2.99
C LEU A 176 16.19 -1.88 1.48
N GLU A 177 16.97 -1.14 0.67
CA GLU A 177 16.88 -1.20 -0.79
C GLU A 177 17.23 -2.59 -1.35
N ALA A 178 18.20 -3.26 -0.76
CA ALA A 178 18.62 -4.59 -1.22
C ALA A 178 17.58 -5.69 -0.91
N GLU A 179 16.60 -5.39 -0.07
CA GLU A 179 15.53 -6.33 0.35
C GLU A 179 14.17 -5.91 -0.25
N SER A 180 13.33 -5.28 0.53
CA SER A 180 11.97 -4.90 0.11
C SER A 180 11.55 -3.54 0.69
N TRP A 181 12.48 -2.60 0.80
CA TRP A 181 12.24 -1.21 1.20
C TRP A 181 11.50 -1.05 2.54
N ASP A 182 10.33 -0.42 2.51
CA ASP A 182 9.50 -0.18 3.68
C ASP A 182 9.01 -1.48 4.33
N GLU A 183 8.78 -2.51 3.56
CA GLU A 183 8.37 -3.82 4.04
C GLU A 183 9.48 -4.48 4.88
N ALA A 184 10.75 -4.40 4.42
CA ALA A 184 11.90 -4.82 5.19
C ALA A 184 12.07 -3.97 6.45
N ALA A 185 11.83 -2.65 6.38
CA ALA A 185 11.88 -1.78 7.55
C ALA A 185 10.93 -2.24 8.66
N TYR A 186 9.67 -2.52 8.32
CA TYR A 186 8.70 -3.05 9.28
C TYR A 186 9.09 -4.43 9.80
N ARG A 187 9.55 -5.36 8.93
CA ARG A 187 9.96 -6.71 9.32
C ARG A 187 11.14 -6.72 10.28
N TRP A 188 12.10 -5.85 10.07
CA TRP A 188 13.32 -5.83 10.87
C TRP A 188 13.14 -5.07 12.18
N TYR A 189 12.42 -3.96 12.18
CA TYR A 189 12.24 -3.13 13.36
C TYR A 189 11.20 -3.71 14.34
N TYR A 190 10.05 -4.19 13.83
CA TYR A 190 8.98 -4.72 14.68
C TYR A 190 9.12 -6.22 14.93
N ARG A 191 10.25 -6.61 15.48
CA ARG A 191 10.51 -7.98 15.95
C ARG A 191 11.43 -7.95 17.17
N ASP A 192 11.31 -8.96 18.02
CA ASP A 192 12.18 -9.18 19.18
C ASP A 192 12.71 -10.63 19.19
N GLU A 193 13.33 -11.03 20.28
CA GLU A 193 13.85 -12.39 20.49
C GLU A 193 12.76 -13.49 20.49
N ASN A 194 11.49 -13.10 20.73
CA ASN A 194 10.33 -13.99 20.73
C ASN A 194 9.63 -14.06 19.34
N GLY A 195 10.06 -13.25 18.37
CA GLY A 195 9.56 -13.24 17.01
C GLY A 195 8.88 -11.93 16.60
N PRO A 196 7.94 -12.00 15.61
CA PRO A 196 7.23 -10.85 15.10
C PRO A 196 6.34 -10.16 16.13
N LEU A 197 6.35 -8.82 16.12
CA LEU A 197 5.48 -7.98 16.97
C LEU A 197 4.16 -7.58 16.29
N TRP A 198 3.94 -8.01 15.05
CA TRP A 198 2.69 -7.77 14.33
C TRP A 198 1.68 -8.88 14.51
N ASP A 199 0.42 -8.52 14.36
CA ASP A 199 -0.71 -9.45 14.36
C ASP A 199 -1.03 -9.91 12.93
N ARG A 200 -1.86 -10.94 12.79
CA ARG A 200 -2.19 -11.56 11.50
C ARG A 200 -3.51 -11.04 10.97
N LEU A 201 -3.51 -10.57 9.72
CA LEU A 201 -4.73 -10.46 8.91
C LEU A 201 -4.97 -11.75 8.14
N ARG A 202 -6.23 -12.09 7.95
CA ARG A 202 -6.60 -13.20 7.07
C ARG A 202 -6.15 -12.91 5.64
N PRO A 203 -5.67 -13.91 4.87
CA PRO A 203 -5.25 -13.72 3.48
C PRO A 203 -6.31 -13.09 2.58
N GLU A 204 -7.60 -13.32 2.86
CA GLU A 204 -8.73 -12.77 2.11
C GLU A 204 -8.81 -11.24 2.17
N LEU A 205 -8.20 -10.62 3.18
CA LEU A 205 -8.10 -9.16 3.33
C LEU A 205 -6.90 -8.56 2.57
N ASN A 206 -6.06 -9.40 1.94
CA ASN A 206 -4.94 -8.98 1.11
C ASN A 206 -4.62 -10.06 0.08
N TRP A 207 -5.63 -10.42 -0.75
CA TRP A 207 -5.53 -11.51 -1.69
C TRP A 207 -4.72 -11.12 -2.92
N LYS A 208 -3.70 -11.93 -3.26
CA LYS A 208 -2.87 -11.73 -4.45
C LYS A 208 -3.41 -12.57 -5.60
N PRO A 209 -3.60 -12.02 -6.81
CA PRO A 209 -4.11 -12.79 -7.95
C PRO A 209 -3.30 -14.04 -8.30
N TYR A 210 -1.99 -14.05 -8.03
CA TYR A 210 -1.14 -15.22 -8.29
C TYR A 210 -1.36 -16.38 -7.28
N TRP A 211 -2.09 -16.17 -6.19
CA TRP A 211 -2.52 -17.26 -5.30
C TRP A 211 -3.69 -18.08 -5.88
N GLY A 212 -4.25 -17.64 -7.02
CA GLY A 212 -5.39 -18.25 -7.65
C GLY A 212 -6.70 -17.54 -7.37
N GLU A 213 -7.81 -18.14 -7.82
CA GLU A 213 -9.15 -17.61 -7.57
C GLU A 213 -9.58 -17.84 -6.14
N SER A 214 -10.34 -16.89 -5.57
CA SER A 214 -10.95 -17.01 -4.25
C SER A 214 -12.33 -16.35 -4.23
N ALA A 215 -13.35 -17.14 -3.92
CA ALA A 215 -14.70 -16.64 -3.70
C ALA A 215 -14.84 -15.83 -2.40
N ASN A 216 -13.86 -15.92 -1.50
CA ASN A 216 -13.88 -15.28 -0.19
C ASN A 216 -12.95 -14.05 -0.12
N ALA A 217 -12.20 -13.75 -1.19
CA ALA A 217 -11.35 -12.56 -1.23
C ALA A 217 -12.21 -11.29 -1.04
N LYS A 218 -11.81 -10.45 -0.11
CA LYS A 218 -12.46 -9.17 0.17
C LYS A 218 -11.67 -7.97 -0.35
N ILE A 219 -10.35 -8.09 -0.39
CA ILE A 219 -9.45 -7.14 -1.02
C ILE A 219 -8.57 -7.91 -2.00
N ILE A 220 -8.61 -7.57 -3.27
CA ILE A 220 -7.61 -7.98 -4.25
C ILE A 220 -6.48 -6.95 -4.21
N HIS A 221 -5.26 -7.42 -4.07
CA HIS A 221 -4.06 -6.59 -4.14
C HIS A 221 -3.19 -7.06 -5.30
N PHE A 222 -2.96 -6.20 -6.28
CA PHE A 222 -2.08 -6.47 -7.42
C PHE A 222 -0.60 -6.38 -7.00
N HIS A 223 -0.27 -7.09 -5.91
CA HIS A 223 1.12 -7.26 -5.48
C HIS A 223 1.93 -7.92 -6.60
N GLY A 224 3.10 -7.38 -6.95
CA GLY A 224 3.84 -7.77 -8.14
C GLY A 224 3.25 -7.15 -9.41
N PRO A 225 2.81 -7.95 -10.42
CA PRO A 225 2.31 -7.44 -11.69
C PRO A 225 1.06 -6.56 -11.54
N LYS A 226 1.13 -5.32 -12.06
CA LYS A 226 -0.01 -4.40 -12.13
C LYS A 226 -0.83 -4.64 -13.42
N PRO A 227 -2.14 -4.32 -13.44
CA PRO A 227 -2.97 -4.48 -14.64
C PRO A 227 -2.37 -3.83 -15.90
N PHE A 228 -1.78 -2.65 -15.78
CA PHE A 228 -1.17 -1.91 -16.88
C PHE A 228 0.21 -2.47 -17.33
N GLN A 229 0.83 -3.37 -16.57
CA GLN A 229 2.16 -3.92 -16.87
C GLN A 229 2.13 -5.22 -17.68
N ARG A 230 0.97 -5.83 -17.90
CA ARG A 230 0.85 -7.15 -18.52
C ARG A 230 1.70 -7.31 -19.79
N GLY A 231 1.52 -6.43 -20.77
CA GLY A 231 2.24 -6.52 -22.05
C GLY A 231 3.75 -6.32 -21.88
N TYR A 232 4.16 -5.50 -20.94
CA TYR A 232 5.56 -5.29 -20.61
C TYR A 232 6.19 -6.53 -19.96
N ILE A 233 5.50 -7.18 -19.05
CA ILE A 233 5.96 -8.42 -18.39
C ILE A 233 6.12 -9.53 -19.41
N GLU A 234 5.16 -9.72 -20.32
CA GLU A 234 5.22 -10.74 -21.35
C GLU A 234 6.48 -10.63 -22.24
N SER A 235 6.96 -9.41 -22.48
CA SER A 235 8.07 -9.11 -23.37
C SER A 235 9.42 -8.87 -22.67
N HIS A 236 9.44 -8.38 -21.44
CA HIS A 236 10.67 -7.90 -20.77
C HIS A 236 11.00 -8.63 -19.47
N TRP A 237 10.00 -9.23 -18.78
CA TRP A 237 10.20 -9.92 -17.51
C TRP A 237 9.64 -11.36 -17.55
N PRO A 238 10.24 -12.23 -18.33
CA PRO A 238 9.73 -13.61 -18.51
C PRO A 238 9.67 -14.41 -17.19
N GLU A 239 10.48 -14.09 -16.20
CA GLU A 239 10.48 -14.69 -14.86
C GLU A 239 9.17 -14.41 -14.10
N LEU A 240 8.50 -13.30 -14.39
CA LEU A 240 7.22 -12.93 -13.76
C LEU A 240 6.00 -13.54 -14.47
N LYS A 241 6.19 -14.25 -15.59
CA LYS A 241 5.07 -14.84 -16.36
C LYS A 241 4.24 -15.83 -15.54
N THR A 242 4.84 -16.49 -14.56
CA THR A 242 4.13 -17.39 -13.66
C THR A 242 3.12 -16.68 -12.76
N LEU A 243 3.30 -15.38 -12.53
CA LEU A 243 2.42 -14.55 -11.70
C LEU A 243 1.21 -14.01 -12.49
N ILE A 244 1.23 -14.07 -13.83
CA ILE A 244 0.17 -13.55 -14.71
C ILE A 244 -0.72 -14.65 -15.29
N GLY A 245 -1.06 -15.67 -14.49
CA GLY A 245 -1.93 -16.78 -14.87
C GLY A 245 -3.42 -16.41 -14.98
N GLY A 246 -4.28 -17.42 -15.12
CA GLY A 246 -5.71 -17.25 -15.35
C GLY A 246 -6.43 -16.38 -14.33
N ALA A 247 -6.17 -16.56 -13.03
CA ALA A 247 -6.76 -15.76 -11.96
C ALA A 247 -6.33 -14.27 -12.06
N TYR A 248 -5.05 -14.00 -12.35
CA TYR A 248 -4.59 -12.64 -12.59
C TYR A 248 -5.32 -12.00 -13.78
N LEU A 249 -5.49 -12.73 -14.89
CA LEU A 249 -6.18 -12.22 -16.08
C LEU A 249 -7.65 -11.91 -15.80
N ALA A 250 -8.31 -12.74 -14.99
CA ALA A 250 -9.70 -12.49 -14.57
C ALA A 250 -9.81 -11.19 -13.74
N GLU A 251 -8.87 -10.98 -12.79
CA GLU A 251 -8.87 -9.77 -11.97
C GLU A 251 -8.45 -8.53 -12.77
N VAL A 252 -7.55 -8.63 -13.75
CA VAL A 252 -7.22 -7.54 -14.68
C VAL A 252 -8.46 -7.14 -15.51
N LYS A 253 -9.23 -8.11 -15.99
CA LYS A 253 -10.48 -7.81 -16.70
C LYS A 253 -11.46 -7.08 -15.78
N ARG A 254 -11.68 -7.58 -14.57
CA ARG A 254 -12.55 -6.93 -13.57
C ARG A 254 -12.08 -5.51 -13.27
N TRP A 255 -10.78 -5.32 -13.07
CA TRP A 255 -10.19 -4.00 -12.84
C TRP A 255 -10.44 -3.04 -14.01
N THR A 256 -10.31 -3.52 -15.24
CA THR A 256 -10.54 -2.71 -16.45
C THR A 256 -12.01 -2.26 -16.54
N ASP A 257 -12.95 -3.19 -16.32
CA ASP A 257 -14.39 -2.88 -16.33
C ASP A 257 -14.71 -1.83 -15.23
N LEU A 258 -14.16 -1.98 -14.03
CA LEU A 258 -14.33 -1.04 -12.91
C LEU A 258 -13.67 0.32 -13.13
N LEU A 259 -12.56 0.38 -13.87
CA LEU A 259 -11.93 1.66 -14.24
C LEU A 259 -12.82 2.46 -15.18
N GLU A 260 -13.50 1.80 -16.11
CA GLU A 260 -14.48 2.46 -17.01
C GLU A 260 -15.67 3.04 -16.21
N GLU A 261 -16.14 2.31 -15.18
CA GLU A 261 -17.20 2.81 -14.27
C GLU A 261 -16.72 3.98 -13.39
N ALA A 262 -15.44 4.00 -13.02
CA ALA A 262 -14.87 4.99 -12.10
C ALA A 262 -14.58 6.34 -12.77
N ARG A 263 -14.33 6.37 -14.08
CA ARG A 263 -14.07 7.59 -14.86
C ARG A 263 -15.32 8.46 -14.98
#